data_78d510c43d069499a44e22ad479f8165
#
_entry.id   78d510c43d069499a44e22ad479f8165
#
_cell.length_a   1.000
_cell.length_b   1.000
_cell.length_c   1.000
_cell.angle_alpha   90.00
_cell.angle_beta   90.00
_cell.angle_gamma   90.00
#
_symmetry.space_group_name_H-M   'P 1'
#
loop_
_entity.id
_entity.type
_entity.pdbx_description
1 polymer ?
#
loop_
_entity_poly.entity_id
_entity_poly.type
_entity_poly.pdbx_seq_one_letter_code
_entity_poly.pdbx_strand_id
1 'polypeptide(L)'
;NTETGYVPNGAPWQPGCGGGVAWGAAMNIMPWEFYVHYGDEDMLSVNYDAMKEQVRYMLTWRTTEGTMLAKAPKGREPIYWMNLGDWCPPYENPADELVHTYFLWRCADFTARAAKALKHTNDEKHYLQLAEDVRQAFHKKFYDAKKASYGDFGSNIFALKMGVPEKYYQNVLETVKAEIAARDGHLN
;
A
#
# COMPACT_ATOMS: atom_id res chain seq x y z
N ASN A 1 5.35 -17.15 3.74
CA ASN A 1 4.88 -18.45 3.26
C ASN A 1 5.17 -18.59 1.77
N THR A 2 6.03 -19.56 1.41
CA THR A 2 6.50 -19.77 0.02
C THR A 2 5.40 -20.26 -0.93
N GLU A 3 4.31 -20.85 -0.43
CA GLU A 3 3.21 -21.33 -1.25
C GLU A 3 2.23 -20.20 -1.65
N THR A 4 1.97 -19.29 -0.72
CA THR A 4 0.93 -18.27 -0.87
C THR A 4 1.48 -16.87 -1.13
N GLY A 5 2.74 -16.60 -0.82
CA GLY A 5 3.32 -15.26 -0.79
C GLY A 5 2.94 -14.43 0.44
N TYR A 6 2.13 -15.01 1.34
CA TYR A 6 1.66 -14.33 2.54
C TYR A 6 2.80 -13.99 3.50
N VAL A 7 2.84 -12.73 3.95
CA VAL A 7 3.77 -12.23 4.97
C VAL A 7 3.01 -11.93 6.26
N PRO A 8 3.37 -12.55 7.40
CA PRO A 8 2.72 -12.29 8.67
C PRO A 8 3.06 -10.89 9.23
N ASN A 9 2.19 -10.38 10.12
CA ASN A 9 2.38 -9.07 10.74
C ASN A 9 3.56 -9.00 11.71
N GLY A 10 4.04 -10.12 12.20
CA GLY A 10 5.16 -10.19 13.15
C GLY A 10 6.17 -11.27 12.80
N ALA A 11 7.43 -11.02 13.13
CA ALA A 11 8.51 -11.99 13.01
C ALA A 11 9.32 -12.07 14.33
N PRO A 12 9.58 -13.25 14.90
CA PRO A 12 9.10 -14.55 14.42
C PRO A 12 7.58 -14.67 14.48
N TRP A 13 7.00 -15.49 13.60
CA TRP A 13 5.55 -15.65 13.55
C TRP A 13 5.00 -16.19 14.88
N GLN A 14 3.96 -15.53 15.38
CA GLN A 14 3.21 -15.96 16.56
C GLN A 14 1.77 -16.30 16.17
N PRO A 15 1.20 -17.39 16.69
CA PRO A 15 -0.21 -17.70 16.52
C PRO A 15 -1.09 -16.51 16.99
N GLY A 16 -2.05 -16.13 16.17
CA GLY A 16 -2.90 -14.97 16.43
C GLY A 16 -2.41 -13.65 15.85
N CYS A 17 -1.15 -13.56 15.44
CA CYS A 17 -0.63 -12.41 14.67
C CYS A 17 -0.87 -12.64 13.19
N GLY A 18 -2.12 -12.61 12.75
CA GLY A 18 -2.51 -12.72 11.35
C GLY A 18 -1.86 -11.66 10.50
N GLY A 19 -1.99 -11.75 9.19
CA GLY A 19 -1.41 -10.78 8.29
C GLY A 19 -2.46 -10.04 7.50
N GLY A 20 -2.56 -8.76 7.71
CA GLY A 20 -3.20 -7.87 6.76
C GLY A 20 -2.28 -7.60 5.58
N VAL A 21 -2.86 -7.28 4.42
CA VAL A 21 -2.11 -6.92 3.21
C VAL A 21 -1.18 -5.73 3.45
N ALA A 22 -1.62 -4.75 4.24
CA ALA A 22 -0.87 -3.54 4.53
C ALA A 22 0.43 -3.82 5.31
N TRP A 23 0.36 -4.63 6.36
CA TRP A 23 1.52 -4.89 7.21
C TRP A 23 2.54 -5.81 6.55
N GLY A 24 2.08 -6.75 5.73
CA GLY A 24 2.96 -7.58 4.90
C GLY A 24 3.76 -6.78 3.88
N ALA A 25 3.34 -5.56 3.56
CA ALA A 25 4.06 -4.64 2.66
C ALA A 25 5.49 -4.30 3.14
N ALA A 26 5.80 -4.53 4.42
CA ALA A 26 7.17 -4.43 4.93
C ALA A 26 8.17 -5.25 4.09
N MET A 27 7.73 -6.37 3.50
CA MET A 27 8.54 -7.19 2.60
C MET A 27 9.03 -6.46 1.35
N ASN A 28 8.29 -5.49 0.87
CA ASN A 28 8.67 -4.68 -0.29
C ASN A 28 9.32 -3.35 0.13
N ILE A 29 8.87 -2.79 1.25
CA ILE A 29 9.33 -1.48 1.72
C ILE A 29 10.76 -1.57 2.27
N MET A 30 11.04 -2.52 3.16
CA MET A 30 12.33 -2.59 3.85
C MET A 30 13.52 -2.81 2.91
N PRO A 31 13.51 -3.78 1.97
CA PRO A 31 14.64 -3.98 1.06
C PRO A 31 14.88 -2.75 0.18
N TRP A 32 13.81 -2.09 -0.29
CA TRP A 32 13.94 -0.88 -1.10
C TRP A 32 14.53 0.28 -0.30
N GLU A 33 13.99 0.58 0.88
CA GLU A 33 14.50 1.67 1.74
C GLU A 33 15.94 1.40 2.19
N PHE A 34 16.29 0.14 2.48
CA PHE A 34 17.66 -0.24 2.81
C PHE A 34 18.60 0.05 1.64
N TYR A 35 18.23 -0.33 0.42
CA TYR A 35 18.99 -0.01 -0.78
C TYR A 35 19.17 1.50 -0.99
N VAL A 36 18.09 2.28 -0.82
CA VAL A 36 18.15 3.74 -0.98
C VAL A 36 19.11 4.40 0.02
N HIS A 37 19.15 3.89 1.26
CA HIS A 37 19.96 4.49 2.32
C HIS A 37 21.42 4.02 2.32
N TYR A 38 21.68 2.79 1.92
CA TYR A 38 22.99 2.17 2.04
C TYR A 38 23.64 1.80 0.70
N GLY A 39 22.92 1.84 -0.42
CA GLY A 39 23.42 1.45 -1.73
C GLY A 39 23.68 -0.05 -1.88
N ASP A 40 23.16 -0.88 -0.97
CA ASP A 40 23.41 -2.31 -0.93
C ASP A 40 22.45 -3.06 -1.86
N GLU A 41 22.94 -3.45 -3.05
CA GLU A 41 22.16 -4.22 -4.03
C GLU A 41 21.90 -5.66 -3.57
N ASP A 42 22.72 -6.23 -2.70
CA ASP A 42 22.55 -7.61 -2.22
C ASP A 42 21.25 -7.74 -1.42
N MET A 43 20.90 -6.71 -0.63
CA MET A 43 19.63 -6.68 0.10
C MET A 43 18.42 -6.72 -0.85
N LEU A 44 18.46 -6.02 -1.98
CA LEU A 44 17.41 -6.11 -3.00
C LEU A 44 17.40 -7.47 -3.67
N SER A 45 18.56 -7.95 -4.11
CA SER A 45 18.72 -9.19 -4.86
C SER A 45 18.20 -10.40 -4.08
N VAL A 46 18.60 -10.54 -2.80
CA VAL A 46 18.18 -11.65 -1.94
C VAL A 46 16.68 -11.64 -1.65
N ASN A 47 16.06 -10.47 -1.57
CA ASN A 47 14.64 -10.36 -1.25
C ASN A 47 13.73 -10.18 -2.47
N TYR A 48 14.28 -10.06 -3.68
CA TYR A 48 13.50 -9.67 -4.86
C TYR A 48 12.36 -10.64 -5.20
N ASP A 49 12.61 -11.94 -5.15
CA ASP A 49 11.56 -12.93 -5.39
C ASP A 49 10.47 -12.89 -4.31
N ALA A 50 10.83 -12.66 -3.06
CA ALA A 50 9.86 -12.50 -1.99
C ALA A 50 9.02 -11.21 -2.15
N MET A 51 9.60 -10.12 -2.67
CA MET A 51 8.86 -8.91 -3.02
C MET A 51 7.80 -9.19 -4.09
N LYS A 52 8.14 -9.95 -5.13
CA LYS A 52 7.18 -10.35 -6.19
C LYS A 52 6.07 -11.24 -5.64
N GLU A 53 6.41 -12.20 -4.79
CA GLU A 53 5.45 -13.10 -4.17
C GLU A 53 4.47 -12.35 -3.25
N GLN A 54 4.92 -11.34 -2.52
CA GLN A 54 4.03 -10.48 -1.73
C GLN A 54 3.04 -9.73 -2.64
N VAL A 55 3.49 -9.15 -3.75
CA VAL A 55 2.59 -8.50 -4.71
C VAL A 55 1.60 -9.51 -5.30
N ARG A 56 2.07 -10.72 -5.66
CA ARG A 56 1.21 -11.80 -6.15
C ARG A 56 0.13 -12.18 -5.13
N TYR A 57 0.50 -12.28 -3.85
CA TYR A 57 -0.48 -12.52 -2.78
C TYR A 57 -1.50 -11.38 -2.69
N MET A 58 -1.05 -10.13 -2.69
CA MET A 58 -1.96 -8.97 -2.63
C MET A 58 -2.93 -8.95 -3.81
N LEU A 59 -2.50 -9.33 -5.00
CA LEU A 59 -3.36 -9.40 -6.19
C LEU A 59 -4.52 -10.40 -6.03
N THR A 60 -4.43 -11.39 -5.13
CA THR A 60 -5.55 -12.30 -4.83
C THR A 60 -6.71 -11.59 -4.09
N TRP A 61 -6.46 -10.39 -3.55
CA TRP A 61 -7.48 -9.55 -2.89
C TRP A 61 -7.97 -8.43 -3.82
N ARG A 62 -7.49 -8.36 -5.06
CA ARG A 62 -7.86 -7.31 -5.99
C ARG A 62 -9.26 -7.55 -6.56
N THR A 63 -10.06 -6.49 -6.62
CA THR A 63 -11.39 -6.49 -7.25
C THR A 63 -11.26 -6.37 -8.78
N THR A 64 -12.35 -6.64 -9.50
CA THR A 64 -12.43 -6.41 -10.95
C THR A 64 -12.32 -4.93 -11.31
N GLU A 65 -12.62 -4.03 -10.38
CA GLU A 65 -12.48 -2.58 -10.55
C GLU A 65 -11.05 -2.08 -10.34
N GLY A 66 -10.14 -2.96 -9.90
CA GLY A 66 -8.72 -2.66 -9.74
C GLY A 66 -8.30 -2.22 -8.34
N THR A 67 -9.23 -2.02 -7.42
CA THR A 67 -8.95 -1.74 -6.00
C THR A 67 -8.89 -3.03 -5.18
N MET A 68 -8.55 -2.91 -3.89
CA MET A 68 -8.45 -4.06 -2.99
C MET A 68 -9.75 -4.28 -2.21
N LEU A 69 -9.96 -5.50 -1.75
CA LEU A 69 -11.02 -5.85 -0.79
C LEU A 69 -10.63 -5.41 0.62
N ALA A 70 -11.64 -5.09 1.45
CA ALA A 70 -11.47 -4.83 2.89
C ALA A 70 -11.14 -6.11 3.67
N LYS A 71 -11.63 -7.27 3.20
CA LYS A 71 -11.45 -8.57 3.85
C LYS A 71 -10.91 -9.60 2.85
N ALA A 72 -10.23 -10.62 3.36
CA ALA A 72 -9.76 -11.72 2.53
C ALA A 72 -10.90 -12.36 1.73
N PRO A 73 -10.66 -12.70 0.45
CA PRO A 73 -11.59 -13.53 -0.30
C PRO A 73 -11.82 -14.87 0.39
N LYS A 74 -13.03 -15.42 0.26
CA LYS A 74 -13.34 -16.75 0.82
C LYS A 74 -12.32 -17.80 0.35
N GLY A 75 -11.79 -18.58 1.30
CA GLY A 75 -10.76 -19.59 1.06
C GLY A 75 -9.34 -19.04 0.92
N ARG A 76 -9.14 -17.76 1.19
CA ARG A 76 -7.84 -17.08 1.23
C ARG A 76 -7.57 -16.43 2.58
N GLU A 77 -8.43 -16.69 3.56
CA GLU A 77 -8.29 -16.18 4.91
C GLU A 77 -6.99 -16.72 5.52
N PRO A 78 -6.17 -15.84 6.10
CA PRO A 78 -5.05 -16.28 6.92
C PRO A 78 -5.56 -17.13 8.09
N ILE A 79 -4.76 -18.11 8.53
CA ILE A 79 -5.11 -19.04 9.62
C ILE A 79 -5.52 -18.29 10.88
N TYR A 80 -4.89 -17.14 11.15
CA TYR A 80 -5.26 -16.21 12.22
C TYR A 80 -5.51 -14.87 11.60
N TRP A 81 -6.77 -14.48 11.53
CA TRP A 81 -7.18 -13.24 10.91
C TRP A 81 -6.94 -12.05 11.85
N MET A 82 -6.20 -11.10 11.37
CA MET A 82 -6.17 -9.74 11.91
C MET A 82 -5.80 -8.79 10.77
N ASN A 83 -6.82 -8.14 10.23
CA ASN A 83 -6.58 -7.05 9.29
C ASN A 83 -6.51 -5.77 10.11
N LEU A 84 -5.32 -5.18 10.18
CA LEU A 84 -5.08 -4.05 11.07
C LEU A 84 -5.39 -2.70 10.42
N GLY A 85 -5.50 -2.65 9.10
CA GLY A 85 -5.71 -1.40 8.39
C GLY A 85 -4.67 -0.34 8.79
N ASP A 86 -5.15 0.85 9.15
CA ASP A 86 -4.37 1.87 9.86
C ASP A 86 -4.56 1.66 11.37
N TRP A 87 -3.48 1.28 12.08
CA TRP A 87 -3.56 0.82 13.45
C TRP A 87 -3.78 1.95 14.45
N CYS A 88 -4.92 1.91 15.13
CA CYS A 88 -5.23 2.80 16.24
C CYS A 88 -4.99 4.30 15.97
N PRO A 89 -5.47 4.87 14.85
CA PRO A 89 -5.38 6.31 14.68
C PRO A 89 -6.16 7.01 15.78
N PRO A 90 -5.73 8.18 16.25
CA PRO A 90 -6.38 8.89 17.33
C PRO A 90 -7.75 9.49 16.94
N TYR A 91 -8.06 9.52 15.66
CA TYR A 91 -9.31 10.06 15.13
C TYR A 91 -10.01 9.01 14.25
N GLU A 92 -10.47 9.41 13.07
CA GLU A 92 -11.16 8.52 12.13
C GLU A 92 -10.18 7.53 11.49
N ASN A 93 -10.66 6.32 11.29
CA ASN A 93 -9.89 5.25 10.66
C ASN A 93 -10.14 5.25 9.15
N PRO A 94 -9.12 5.38 8.30
CA PRO A 94 -9.28 5.18 6.87
C PRO A 94 -9.89 3.82 6.55
N ALA A 95 -10.74 3.79 5.52
CA ALA A 95 -11.36 2.54 5.08
C ALA A 95 -10.29 1.51 4.69
N ASP A 96 -10.42 0.27 5.18
CA ASP A 96 -9.48 -0.82 4.91
C ASP A 96 -9.22 -1.01 3.40
N GLU A 97 -10.25 -0.89 2.57
CA GLU A 97 -10.11 -0.99 1.12
C GLU A 97 -9.16 0.07 0.55
N LEU A 98 -9.23 1.29 1.08
CA LEU A 98 -8.35 2.38 0.67
C LEU A 98 -6.92 2.12 1.11
N VAL A 99 -6.72 1.75 2.37
CA VAL A 99 -5.40 1.42 2.93
C VAL A 99 -4.76 0.27 2.15
N HIS A 100 -5.50 -0.82 1.93
CA HIS A 100 -5.01 -1.97 1.17
C HIS A 100 -4.65 -1.62 -0.27
N THR A 101 -5.47 -0.79 -0.93
CA THR A 101 -5.21 -0.35 -2.32
C THR A 101 -3.94 0.50 -2.39
N TYR A 102 -3.74 1.40 -1.42
CA TYR A 102 -2.50 2.17 -1.31
C TYR A 102 -1.28 1.26 -1.16
N PHE A 103 -1.34 0.26 -0.28
CA PHE A 103 -0.20 -0.63 -0.07
C PHE A 103 0.07 -1.57 -1.25
N LEU A 104 -0.95 -1.98 -2.00
CA LEU A 104 -0.74 -2.68 -3.28
C LEU A 104 0.03 -1.80 -4.27
N TRP A 105 -0.39 -0.54 -4.43
CA TRP A 105 0.34 0.43 -5.24
C TRP A 105 1.79 0.57 -4.79
N ARG A 106 2.01 0.76 -3.49
CA ARG A 106 3.34 0.94 -2.92
C ARG A 106 4.25 -0.26 -3.15
N CYS A 107 3.74 -1.47 -2.94
CA CYS A 107 4.49 -2.69 -3.19
C CYS A 107 4.83 -2.85 -4.68
N ALA A 108 3.88 -2.57 -5.58
CA ALA A 108 4.13 -2.61 -7.02
C ALA A 108 5.19 -1.58 -7.45
N ASP A 109 5.09 -0.33 -6.99
CA ASP A 109 6.06 0.74 -7.27
C ASP A 109 7.47 0.36 -6.78
N PHE A 110 7.59 -0.13 -5.55
CA PHE A 110 8.89 -0.52 -5.01
C PHE A 110 9.47 -1.77 -5.67
N THR A 111 8.64 -2.73 -6.05
CA THR A 111 9.09 -3.89 -6.84
C THR A 111 9.56 -3.45 -8.22
N ALA A 112 8.89 -2.49 -8.86
CA ALA A 112 9.34 -1.92 -10.14
C ALA A 112 10.69 -1.22 -10.03
N ARG A 113 10.88 -0.43 -8.97
CA ARG A 113 12.16 0.26 -8.69
C ARG A 113 13.28 -0.72 -8.39
N ALA A 114 13.00 -1.77 -7.62
CA ALA A 114 13.95 -2.86 -7.38
C ALA A 114 14.31 -3.58 -8.68
N ALA A 115 13.31 -3.89 -9.51
CA ALA A 115 13.51 -4.49 -10.84
C ALA A 115 14.45 -3.62 -11.71
N LYS A 116 14.24 -2.30 -11.70
CA LYS A 116 15.09 -1.35 -12.42
C LYS A 116 16.53 -1.40 -11.90
N ALA A 117 16.74 -1.32 -10.58
CA ALA A 117 18.06 -1.38 -9.97
C ALA A 117 18.80 -2.69 -10.33
N LEU A 118 18.07 -3.82 -10.28
CA LEU A 118 18.58 -5.15 -10.62
C LEU A 118 18.58 -5.46 -12.13
N LYS A 119 18.20 -4.50 -12.99
CA LYS A 119 18.19 -4.62 -14.47
C LYS A 119 17.19 -5.66 -15.01
N HIS A 120 16.12 -5.94 -14.29
CA HIS A 120 15.02 -6.81 -14.73
C HIS A 120 13.97 -6.01 -15.51
N THR A 121 14.29 -5.66 -16.75
CA THR A 121 13.52 -4.71 -17.60
C THR A 121 12.05 -5.12 -17.82
N ASN A 122 11.77 -6.41 -17.97
CA ASN A 122 10.39 -6.87 -18.16
C ASN A 122 9.55 -6.71 -16.89
N ASP A 123 10.11 -7.05 -15.75
CA ASP A 123 9.47 -6.89 -14.45
C ASP A 123 9.27 -5.40 -14.11
N GLU A 124 10.27 -4.54 -14.42
CA GLU A 124 10.13 -3.09 -14.27
C GLU A 124 8.87 -2.58 -14.99
N LYS A 125 8.74 -2.90 -16.27
CA LYS A 125 7.57 -2.48 -17.08
C LYS A 125 6.25 -3.03 -16.52
N HIS A 126 6.23 -4.30 -16.14
CA HIS A 126 5.06 -4.96 -15.59
C HIS A 126 4.57 -4.30 -14.30
N TYR A 127 5.48 -4.09 -13.34
CA TYR A 127 5.11 -3.52 -12.04
C TYR A 127 4.85 -2.02 -12.10
N LEU A 128 5.49 -1.26 -13.00
CA LEU A 128 5.12 0.13 -13.27
C LEU A 128 3.70 0.25 -13.82
N GLN A 129 3.33 -0.61 -14.78
CA GLN A 129 1.97 -0.63 -15.31
C GLN A 129 0.95 -1.00 -14.23
N LEU A 130 1.25 -2.02 -13.42
CA LEU A 130 0.40 -2.41 -12.29
C LEU A 130 0.21 -1.25 -11.30
N ALA A 131 1.28 -0.56 -10.92
CA ALA A 131 1.21 0.59 -10.03
C ALA A 131 0.33 1.71 -10.61
N GLU A 132 0.46 2.00 -11.91
CA GLU A 132 -0.37 3.01 -12.57
C GLU A 132 -1.84 2.61 -12.63
N ASP A 133 -2.15 1.35 -12.97
CA ASP A 133 -3.52 0.84 -12.99
C ASP A 133 -4.19 0.93 -11.61
N VAL A 134 -3.45 0.57 -10.55
CA VAL A 134 -3.93 0.67 -9.16
C VAL A 134 -4.15 2.13 -8.76
N ARG A 135 -3.24 3.04 -9.13
CA ARG A 135 -3.37 4.48 -8.87
C ARG A 135 -4.62 5.05 -9.53
N GLN A 136 -4.87 4.71 -10.80
CA GLN A 136 -6.08 5.15 -11.51
C GLN A 136 -7.36 4.62 -10.86
N ALA A 137 -7.38 3.32 -10.49
CA ALA A 137 -8.51 2.72 -9.80
C ALA A 137 -8.76 3.37 -8.45
N PHE A 138 -7.70 3.68 -7.68
CA PHE A 138 -7.77 4.38 -6.40
C PHE A 138 -8.44 5.75 -6.56
N HIS A 139 -7.96 6.59 -7.49
CA HIS A 139 -8.54 7.92 -7.70
C HIS A 139 -9.99 7.85 -8.17
N LYS A 140 -10.30 6.91 -9.06
CA LYS A 140 -11.67 6.72 -9.56
C LYS A 140 -12.66 6.33 -8.46
N LYS A 141 -12.23 5.47 -7.53
CA LYS A 141 -13.11 4.94 -6.48
C LYS A 141 -13.26 5.87 -5.29
N PHE A 142 -12.17 6.48 -4.83
CA PHE A 142 -12.15 7.14 -3.53
C PHE A 142 -12.23 8.67 -3.57
N TYR A 143 -11.99 9.30 -4.72
CA TYR A 143 -12.06 10.75 -4.80
C TYR A 143 -13.50 11.26 -4.89
N ASP A 144 -13.91 12.06 -3.90
CA ASP A 144 -15.16 12.81 -3.92
C ASP A 144 -14.90 14.25 -4.41
N ALA A 145 -15.31 14.53 -5.65
CA ALA A 145 -15.09 15.85 -6.26
C ALA A 145 -15.89 16.99 -5.59
N LYS A 146 -17.00 16.67 -4.91
CA LYS A 146 -17.80 17.70 -4.20
C LYS A 146 -17.14 18.14 -2.91
N LYS A 147 -16.44 17.21 -2.24
CA LYS A 147 -15.73 17.46 -0.99
C LYS A 147 -14.25 17.80 -1.21
N ALA A 148 -13.73 17.64 -2.44
CA ALA A 148 -12.30 17.72 -2.77
C ALA A 148 -11.44 16.83 -1.85
N SER A 149 -11.89 15.60 -1.59
CA SER A 149 -11.34 14.74 -0.55
C SER A 149 -11.44 13.26 -0.94
N TYR A 150 -10.57 12.44 -0.35
CA TYR A 150 -10.60 10.97 -0.41
C TYR A 150 -11.29 10.33 0.80
N GLY A 151 -11.80 11.13 1.72
CA GLY A 151 -12.47 10.70 2.94
C GLY A 151 -11.95 11.45 4.17
N ASP A 152 -11.49 10.71 5.17
CA ASP A 152 -10.88 11.25 6.38
C ASP A 152 -9.45 11.78 6.13
N PHE A 153 -8.84 12.33 7.22
CA PHE A 153 -7.49 12.88 7.19
C PHE A 153 -6.45 11.87 6.66
N GLY A 154 -6.43 10.66 7.20
CA GLY A 154 -5.49 9.60 6.79
C GLY A 154 -5.67 9.22 5.33
N SER A 155 -6.91 9.12 4.85
CA SER A 155 -7.23 8.84 3.45
C SER A 155 -6.65 9.90 2.50
N ASN A 156 -6.72 11.18 2.86
CA ASN A 156 -6.14 12.27 2.10
C ASN A 156 -4.60 12.21 2.10
N ILE A 157 -3.97 11.85 3.21
CA ILE A 157 -2.51 11.65 3.29
C ILE A 157 -2.05 10.50 2.39
N PHE A 158 -2.75 9.35 2.41
CA PHE A 158 -2.44 8.24 1.51
C PHE A 158 -2.57 8.66 0.03
N ALA A 159 -3.60 9.41 -0.32
CA ALA A 159 -3.80 9.91 -1.68
C ALA A 159 -2.69 10.86 -2.12
N LEU A 160 -2.30 11.83 -1.29
CA LEU A 160 -1.20 12.76 -1.57
C LEU A 160 0.12 12.01 -1.75
N LYS A 161 0.39 11.00 -0.92
CA LYS A 161 1.60 10.18 -1.04
C LYS A 161 1.63 9.32 -2.30
N MET A 162 0.48 8.84 -2.77
CA MET A 162 0.34 8.11 -4.03
C MET A 162 0.49 9.02 -5.26
N GLY A 163 0.18 10.29 -5.12
CA GLY A 163 0.17 11.28 -6.19
C GLY A 163 -1.23 11.55 -6.73
N VAL A 164 -1.86 12.57 -6.18
CA VAL A 164 -3.17 13.09 -6.64
C VAL A 164 -3.02 13.72 -8.04
N PRO A 165 -3.95 13.52 -8.98
CA PRO A 165 -3.94 14.22 -10.26
C PRO A 165 -3.82 15.74 -10.08
N GLU A 166 -2.98 16.38 -10.90
CA GLU A 166 -2.58 17.80 -10.79
C GLU A 166 -3.77 18.74 -10.54
N LYS A 167 -4.84 18.55 -11.31
CA LYS A 167 -6.06 19.37 -11.22
C LYS A 167 -6.79 19.32 -9.87
N TYR A 168 -6.50 18.32 -9.03
CA TYR A 168 -7.12 18.16 -7.71
C TYR A 168 -6.14 18.36 -6.55
N TYR A 169 -4.83 18.36 -6.85
CA TYR A 169 -3.78 18.35 -5.83
C TYR A 169 -3.93 19.48 -4.83
N GLN A 170 -4.07 20.74 -5.32
CA GLN A 170 -4.15 21.90 -4.46
C GLN A 170 -5.39 21.84 -3.54
N ASN A 171 -6.53 21.40 -4.07
CA ASN A 171 -7.76 21.32 -3.29
C ASN A 171 -7.66 20.27 -2.16
N VAL A 172 -7.08 19.10 -2.43
CA VAL A 172 -6.86 18.07 -1.41
C VAL A 172 -5.85 18.56 -0.37
N LEU A 173 -4.80 19.26 -0.79
CA LEU A 173 -3.80 19.82 0.13
C LEU A 173 -4.43 20.87 1.05
N GLU A 174 -5.29 21.74 0.56
CA GLU A 174 -6.00 22.72 1.38
C GLU A 174 -6.98 22.05 2.37
N THR A 175 -7.63 20.96 1.96
CA THR A 175 -8.44 20.14 2.87
C THR A 175 -7.60 19.61 4.03
N VAL A 176 -6.45 19.02 3.74
CA VAL A 176 -5.52 18.52 4.78
C VAL A 176 -5.04 19.63 5.70
N LYS A 177 -4.65 20.79 5.15
CA LYS A 177 -4.22 21.94 5.96
C LYS A 177 -5.33 22.44 6.90
N ALA A 178 -6.56 22.52 6.38
CA ALA A 178 -7.71 22.93 7.19
C ALA A 178 -7.97 21.95 8.35
N GLU A 179 -7.85 20.66 8.11
CA GLU A 179 -7.99 19.64 9.14
C GLU A 179 -6.89 19.71 10.22
N ILE A 180 -5.63 19.95 9.79
CA ILE A 180 -4.52 20.18 10.73
C ILE A 180 -4.78 21.41 11.61
N ALA A 181 -5.24 22.51 10.98
CA ALA A 181 -5.56 23.74 11.73
C ALA A 181 -6.71 23.52 12.72
N ALA A 182 -7.75 22.77 12.33
CA ALA A 182 -8.87 22.42 13.20
C ALA A 182 -8.49 21.52 14.40
N ARG A 183 -7.30 20.91 14.37
CA ARG A 183 -6.75 20.06 15.42
C ARG A 183 -5.58 20.71 16.16
N ASP A 184 -5.52 22.02 16.19
CA ASP A 184 -4.44 22.80 16.83
C ASP A 184 -3.02 22.38 16.38
N GLY A 185 -2.88 21.97 15.12
CA GLY A 185 -1.62 21.52 14.54
C GLY A 185 -1.25 20.06 14.83
N HIS A 186 -2.12 19.31 15.52
CA HIS A 186 -1.88 17.88 15.76
C HIS A 186 -2.11 17.05 14.49
N LEU A 187 -1.20 16.10 14.28
CA LEU A 187 -1.29 15.06 13.27
C LEU A 187 -1.82 13.76 13.89
N ASN A 188 -2.31 12.87 13.07
CA ASN A 188 -2.68 11.52 13.54
C ASN A 188 -1.44 10.75 13.97
#